data_eb6eeb490b21e351aec285a25dcf9e49
#
_entry.id   eb6eeb490b21e351aec285a25dcf9e49
#
_cell.length_a   1.000
_cell.length_b   1.000
_cell.length_c   1.000
_cell.angle_alpha   90.00
_cell.angle_beta   90.00
_cell.angle_gamma   90.00
#
_symmetry.space_group_name_H-M   'P 1'
#
loop_
_entity.id
_entity.type
_entity.pdbx_description
1 polymer ?
#
loop_
_entity_poly.entity_id
_entity_poly.type
_entity_poly.pdbx_seq_one_letter_code
_entity_poly.pdbx_strand_id
1 'polypeptide(L)'
;MKNGNEAAKDDAAKLKAYLGFSLRSGKIVLGADKIAETRRGVRLILADSDMGKTALKRLKAAADESGAPLYLYDGRLGELLSIPAVKAAALKDKNLAKAAEGAVCAGEKWNLYSEGEI
;
A
#
# COMPACT_ATOMS: atom_id res chain seq x y z
N MET A 1 -14.56 -23.73 -14.11
CA MET A 1 -13.39 -23.79 -13.23
C MET A 1 -12.66 -22.47 -13.24
N LYS A 2 -12.41 -21.91 -12.08
CA LYS A 2 -11.69 -20.64 -11.98
C LYS A 2 -10.21 -20.86 -12.21
N ASN A 3 -9.59 -19.97 -12.99
CA ASN A 3 -8.16 -19.99 -13.19
C ASN A 3 -7.49 -18.92 -12.33
N GLY A 4 -6.17 -18.91 -12.30
CA GLY A 4 -5.41 -17.95 -11.49
C GLY A 4 -5.65 -16.50 -11.88
N ASN A 5 -5.99 -16.25 -13.14
CA ASN A 5 -6.25 -14.90 -13.60
C ASN A 5 -7.53 -14.30 -13.00
N GLU A 6 -8.55 -15.13 -12.83
CA GLU A 6 -9.78 -14.68 -12.20
C GLU A 6 -9.57 -14.34 -10.73
N ALA A 7 -8.81 -15.17 -10.01
CA ALA A 7 -8.47 -14.91 -8.61
C ALA A 7 -7.67 -13.62 -8.48
N ALA A 8 -6.70 -13.40 -9.36
CA ALA A 8 -5.89 -12.18 -9.35
C ALA A 8 -6.72 -10.94 -9.64
N LYS A 9 -7.69 -11.04 -10.55
CA LYS A 9 -8.61 -9.93 -10.84
C LYS A 9 -9.49 -9.60 -9.66
N ASP A 10 -10.01 -10.63 -8.97
CA ASP A 10 -10.83 -10.44 -7.78
C ASP A 10 -10.04 -9.75 -6.68
N ASP A 11 -8.80 -10.15 -6.46
CA ASP A 11 -7.94 -9.54 -5.44
C ASP A 11 -7.60 -8.10 -5.79
N ALA A 12 -7.34 -7.81 -7.06
CA ALA A 12 -7.09 -6.45 -7.51
C ALA A 12 -8.33 -5.57 -7.32
N ALA A 13 -9.51 -6.10 -7.64
CA ALA A 13 -10.76 -5.36 -7.46
C ALA A 13 -11.04 -5.10 -5.98
N LYS A 14 -10.78 -6.07 -5.11
CA LYS A 14 -10.93 -5.91 -3.67
C LYS A 14 -9.98 -4.84 -3.13
N LEU A 15 -8.73 -4.89 -3.53
CA LEU A 15 -7.74 -3.91 -3.11
C LEU A 15 -8.15 -2.50 -3.54
N LYS A 16 -8.60 -2.36 -4.78
CA LYS A 16 -9.07 -1.08 -5.31
C LYS A 16 -10.25 -0.54 -4.48
N ALA A 17 -11.17 -1.42 -4.08
CA ALA A 17 -12.30 -1.04 -3.23
C ALA A 17 -11.85 -0.58 -1.85
N TYR A 18 -10.92 -1.30 -1.22
CA TYR A 18 -10.40 -0.93 0.09
C TYR A 18 -9.67 0.42 0.05
N LEU A 19 -8.90 0.65 -1.01
CA LEU A 19 -8.22 1.94 -1.20
C LEU A 19 -9.24 3.06 -1.40
N GLY A 20 -10.31 2.79 -2.15
CA GLY A 20 -11.39 3.75 -2.36
C GLY A 20 -12.10 4.11 -1.06
N PHE A 21 -12.38 3.14 -0.20
CA PHE A 21 -12.95 3.39 1.12
C PHE A 21 -12.02 4.24 1.98
N SER A 22 -10.73 3.95 1.94
CA SER A 22 -9.72 4.70 2.70
C SER A 22 -9.68 6.16 2.25
N LEU A 23 -9.77 6.40 0.95
CA LEU A 23 -9.81 7.76 0.40
C LEU A 23 -11.05 8.52 0.87
N ARG A 24 -12.22 7.88 0.78
CA ARG A 24 -13.47 8.52 1.16
C ARG A 24 -13.57 8.81 2.66
N SER A 25 -12.98 7.96 3.48
CA SER A 25 -12.99 8.16 4.93
C SER A 25 -11.89 9.08 5.43
N GLY A 26 -10.97 9.47 4.56
CA GLY A 26 -9.84 10.33 4.93
C GLY A 26 -8.78 9.62 5.76
N LYS A 27 -8.77 8.30 5.77
CA LYS A 27 -7.81 7.51 6.57
C LYS A 27 -6.69 6.94 5.72
N ILE A 28 -6.17 7.77 4.85
CA ILE A 28 -5.07 7.44 3.96
C ILE A 28 -4.15 8.66 3.83
N VAL A 29 -2.86 8.40 3.73
CA VAL A 29 -1.86 9.43 3.48
C VAL A 29 -1.23 9.14 2.12
N LEU A 30 -1.19 10.12 1.24
CA LEU A 30 -0.66 9.95 -0.11
C LEU A 30 0.67 10.66 -0.27
N GLY A 31 1.61 9.97 -0.91
CA GLY A 31 2.92 10.52 -1.22
C GLY A 31 3.96 10.24 -0.16
N ALA A 32 5.20 9.97 -0.60
CA ALA A 32 6.29 9.58 0.29
C ALA A 32 6.60 10.64 1.35
N ASP A 33 6.57 11.91 0.97
CA ASP A 33 6.88 13.00 1.91
C ASP A 33 5.88 13.07 3.05
N LYS A 34 4.59 13.00 2.73
CA LYS A 34 3.54 13.04 3.75
C LYS A 34 3.56 11.79 4.63
N ILE A 35 3.84 10.64 4.05
CA ILE A 35 3.96 9.40 4.80
C ILE A 35 5.12 9.51 5.79
N ALA A 36 6.26 10.03 5.35
CA ALA A 36 7.43 10.21 6.20
C ALA A 36 7.15 11.20 7.35
N GLU A 37 6.31 12.20 7.11
CA GLU A 37 5.91 13.16 8.14
C GLU A 37 4.93 12.56 9.15
N THR A 38 4.18 11.54 8.74
CA THR A 38 3.18 10.87 9.58
C THR A 38 3.88 9.79 10.38
N ARG A 39 4.36 10.12 11.55
CA ARG A 39 5.22 9.22 12.33
C ARG A 39 4.50 8.07 13.02
N ARG A 40 3.20 8.17 13.22
CA ARG A 40 2.43 7.16 13.97
C ARG A 40 1.06 6.94 13.33
N GLY A 41 0.48 5.80 13.64
CA GLY A 41 -0.87 5.48 13.20
C GLY A 41 -0.97 4.91 11.80
N VAL A 42 0.15 4.73 11.12
CA VAL A 42 0.19 4.05 9.83
C VAL A 42 0.12 2.55 10.06
N ARG A 43 -0.74 1.88 9.31
CA ARG A 43 -0.97 0.44 9.46
C ARG A 43 -0.48 -0.39 8.29
N LEU A 44 -0.32 0.22 7.12
CA LEU A 44 0.14 -0.45 5.91
C LEU A 44 0.66 0.60 4.96
N ILE A 45 1.82 0.36 4.36
CA ILE A 45 2.37 1.25 3.34
C ILE A 45 2.49 0.49 2.03
N LEU A 46 2.00 1.11 0.96
CA LEU A 46 2.06 0.58 -0.39
C LEU A 46 2.80 1.58 -1.27
N ALA A 47 3.70 1.10 -2.12
CA ALA A 47 4.49 1.98 -2.98
C ALA A 47 4.83 1.28 -4.29
N ASP A 48 5.04 2.08 -5.34
CA ASP A 48 5.52 1.55 -6.62
C ASP A 48 6.96 1.06 -6.47
N SER A 49 7.26 -0.06 -7.09
CA SER A 49 8.60 -0.64 -7.02
C SER A 49 9.66 0.19 -7.75
N ASP A 50 9.25 1.08 -8.64
CA ASP A 50 10.17 1.93 -9.40
C ASP A 50 10.53 3.24 -8.69
N MET A 51 10.12 3.42 -7.44
CA MET A 51 10.51 4.61 -6.69
C MET A 51 12.01 4.65 -6.43
N GLY A 52 12.56 5.86 -6.38
CA GLY A 52 13.99 6.05 -6.11
C GLY A 52 14.41 5.54 -4.73
N LYS A 53 15.68 5.24 -4.58
CA LYS A 53 16.24 4.69 -3.34
C LYS A 53 15.99 5.57 -2.13
N THR A 54 16.11 6.89 -2.29
CA THR A 54 15.89 7.84 -1.19
C THR A 54 14.45 7.78 -0.69
N ALA A 55 13.48 7.76 -1.63
CA ALA A 55 12.08 7.68 -1.27
C ALA A 55 11.76 6.35 -0.58
N LEU A 56 12.26 5.24 -1.10
CA LEU A 56 12.06 3.92 -0.48
C LEU A 56 12.66 3.85 0.92
N LYS A 57 13.83 4.43 1.11
CA LYS A 57 14.49 4.48 2.42
C LYS A 57 13.65 5.25 3.43
N ARG A 58 13.07 6.37 3.01
CA ARG A 58 12.18 7.17 3.86
C ARG A 58 10.89 6.41 4.20
N LEU A 59 10.33 5.70 3.24
CA LEU A 59 9.13 4.88 3.47
C LEU A 59 9.43 3.73 4.41
N LYS A 60 10.60 3.09 4.26
CA LYS A 60 11.02 2.03 5.16
C LYS A 60 11.16 2.54 6.59
N ALA A 61 11.76 3.71 6.77
CA ALA A 61 11.90 4.31 8.08
C ALA A 61 10.52 4.59 8.71
N ALA A 62 9.56 5.08 7.92
CA ALA A 62 8.20 5.33 8.39
C ALA A 62 7.50 4.01 8.77
N ALA A 63 7.69 2.98 7.96
CA ALA A 63 7.15 1.65 8.23
C ALA A 63 7.69 1.09 9.54
N ASP A 64 9.00 1.15 9.72
CA ASP A 64 9.65 0.66 10.93
C ASP A 64 9.18 1.43 12.17
N GLU A 65 9.07 2.74 12.07
CA GLU A 65 8.62 3.59 13.18
C GLU A 65 7.17 3.30 13.59
N SER A 66 6.32 2.98 12.62
CA SER A 66 4.91 2.65 12.88
C SER A 66 4.68 1.17 13.18
N GLY A 67 5.66 0.32 12.93
CA GLY A 67 5.46 -1.13 12.99
C GLY A 67 4.55 -1.65 11.89
N ALA A 68 4.52 -0.95 10.74
CA ALA A 68 3.65 -1.28 9.62
C ALA A 68 4.44 -1.95 8.49
N PRO A 69 3.88 -2.94 7.80
CA PRO A 69 4.56 -3.53 6.66
C PRO A 69 4.56 -2.58 5.46
N LEU A 70 5.59 -2.69 4.65
CA LEU A 70 5.74 -1.94 3.40
C LEU A 70 5.83 -2.93 2.25
N TYR A 71 4.90 -2.82 1.31
CA TYR A 71 4.86 -3.65 0.11
C TYR A 71 5.14 -2.81 -1.12
N LEU A 72 5.90 -3.37 -2.06
CA LEU A 72 6.17 -2.72 -3.34
C LEU A 72 5.32 -3.36 -4.43
N TYR A 73 4.75 -2.50 -5.26
CA TYR A 73 3.87 -2.89 -6.36
C TYR A 73 4.63 -2.82 -7.68
N ASP A 74 4.63 -3.92 -8.42
CA ASP A 74 5.19 -3.96 -9.77
C ASP A 74 4.14 -3.50 -10.77
N GLY A 75 3.77 -2.24 -10.67
CA GLY A 75 2.74 -1.59 -11.46
C GLY A 75 2.65 -0.14 -11.03
N ARG A 76 1.50 0.47 -11.27
CA ARG A 76 1.25 1.86 -10.91
C ARG A 76 0.15 1.96 -9.85
N LEU A 77 0.55 2.27 -8.64
CA LEU A 77 -0.38 2.43 -7.53
C LEU A 77 -1.43 3.51 -7.83
N GLY A 78 -1.03 4.57 -8.54
CA GLY A 78 -1.94 5.63 -8.92
C GLY A 78 -3.13 5.16 -9.75
N GLU A 79 -2.96 4.11 -10.53
CA GLU A 79 -4.08 3.53 -11.27
C GLU A 79 -5.09 2.88 -10.35
N LEU A 80 -4.63 2.21 -9.30
CA LEU A 80 -5.51 1.59 -8.31
C LEU A 80 -6.26 2.63 -7.50
N LEU A 81 -5.64 3.79 -7.27
CA LEU A 81 -6.23 4.89 -6.51
C LEU A 81 -7.07 5.83 -7.37
N SER A 82 -6.97 5.72 -8.68
CA SER A 82 -7.52 6.69 -9.64
C SER A 82 -6.93 8.09 -9.45
N ILE A 83 -5.68 8.15 -9.02
CA ILE A 83 -4.89 9.38 -8.86
C ILE A 83 -3.52 9.11 -9.49
N PRO A 84 -3.36 9.34 -10.81
CA PRO A 84 -2.19 8.86 -11.56
C PRO A 84 -0.82 9.30 -11.04
N ALA A 85 -0.74 10.44 -10.40
CA ALA A 85 0.54 10.96 -9.92
C ALA A 85 1.03 10.32 -8.63
N VAL A 86 0.18 9.55 -7.93
CA VAL A 86 0.53 8.98 -6.63
C VAL A 86 1.35 7.71 -6.81
N LYS A 87 2.47 7.62 -6.13
CA LYS A 87 3.35 6.45 -6.15
C LYS A 87 3.47 5.76 -4.80
N ALA A 88 2.93 6.35 -3.75
CA ALA A 88 2.96 5.76 -2.41
C ALA A 88 1.71 6.15 -1.64
N ALA A 89 1.22 5.23 -0.82
CA ALA A 89 0.05 5.46 0.02
C ALA A 89 0.21 4.70 1.33
N ALA A 90 -0.29 5.28 2.41
CA ALA A 90 -0.28 4.64 3.72
C ALA A 90 -1.70 4.61 4.27
N LEU A 91 -2.15 3.43 4.66
CA LEU A 91 -3.48 3.25 5.24
C LEU A 91 -3.40 3.39 6.75
N LYS A 92 -4.34 4.13 7.33
CA LYS A 92 -4.36 4.42 8.77
C LYS A 92 -5.45 3.64 9.50
N ASP A 93 -6.43 3.12 8.80
CA ASP A 93 -7.48 2.31 9.41
C ASP A 93 -7.01 0.87 9.57
N LYS A 94 -7.05 0.36 10.79
CA LYS A 94 -6.57 -0.97 11.12
C LYS A 94 -7.29 -2.07 10.32
N ASN A 95 -8.60 -1.97 10.20
CA ASN A 95 -9.42 -2.98 9.53
C ASN A 95 -9.22 -2.95 8.01
N LEU A 96 -9.23 -1.75 7.43
CA LEU A 96 -8.99 -1.60 6.00
C LEU A 96 -7.56 -2.00 5.64
N ALA A 97 -6.59 -1.67 6.47
CA ALA A 97 -5.19 -2.06 6.25
C ALA A 97 -5.04 -3.57 6.26
N LYS A 98 -5.68 -4.26 7.20
CA LYS A 98 -5.62 -5.72 7.27
C LYS A 98 -6.27 -6.37 6.05
N ALA A 99 -7.43 -5.87 5.63
CA ALA A 99 -8.11 -6.37 4.45
C ALA A 99 -7.29 -6.12 3.18
N ALA A 100 -6.72 -4.93 3.06
CA ALA A 100 -5.88 -4.57 1.91
C ALA A 100 -4.62 -5.43 1.87
N GLU A 101 -3.99 -5.69 3.02
CA GLU A 101 -2.81 -6.54 3.08
C GLU A 101 -3.12 -7.96 2.62
N GLY A 102 -4.28 -8.49 2.97
CA GLY A 102 -4.73 -9.80 2.49
C GLY A 102 -4.81 -9.85 0.97
N ALA A 103 -5.37 -8.82 0.35
CA ALA A 103 -5.46 -8.72 -1.10
C ALA A 103 -4.08 -8.56 -1.75
N VAL A 104 -3.20 -7.79 -1.12
CA VAL A 104 -1.82 -7.59 -1.58
C VAL A 104 -1.04 -8.90 -1.54
N CYS A 105 -1.14 -9.65 -0.45
CA CYS A 105 -0.43 -10.93 -0.31
C CYS A 105 -0.90 -11.97 -1.31
N ALA A 106 -2.16 -11.92 -1.73
CA ALA A 106 -2.70 -12.82 -2.73
C ALA A 106 -2.32 -12.42 -4.15
N GLY A 107 -1.88 -11.17 -4.37
CA GLY A 107 -1.54 -10.65 -5.67
C GLY A 107 -0.12 -11.01 -6.09
N GLU A 108 0.07 -11.27 -7.39
CA GLU A 108 1.38 -11.67 -7.92
C GLU A 108 2.35 -10.50 -8.10
N LYS A 109 1.82 -9.28 -8.21
CA LYS A 109 2.63 -8.09 -8.50
C LYS A 109 3.13 -7.36 -7.25
N TRP A 110 2.94 -7.94 -6.08
CA TRP A 110 3.30 -7.32 -4.82
C TRP A 110 4.44 -8.07 -4.15
N ASN A 111 5.39 -7.33 -3.60
CA ASN A 111 6.53 -7.89 -2.88
C ASN A 111 6.68 -7.19 -1.54
N LEU A 112 6.85 -7.98 -0.48
CA LEU A 112 7.11 -7.44 0.85
C LEU A 112 8.52 -6.84 0.86
N TYR A 113 8.62 -5.55 1.21
CA TYR A 113 9.89 -4.85 1.29
C TYR A 113 10.38 -4.72 2.74
N SER A 114 9.45 -4.52 3.67
CA SER A 114 9.77 -4.41 5.09
C SER A 114 8.57 -4.90 5.91
N GLU A 115 8.85 -5.62 7.00
CA GLU A 115 7.80 -6.13 7.89
C GLU A 115 7.43 -5.12 8.99
N GLY A 116 8.02 -3.92 8.96
CA GLY A 116 7.77 -2.93 9.99
C GLY A 116 8.52 -3.25 11.27
N GLU A 117 9.79 -3.60 11.17
CA GLU A 117 10.64 -3.88 12.32
C GLU A 117 10.87 -2.59 13.11
N ILE A 118 10.69 -2.68 14.41
CA ILE A 118 10.90 -1.56 15.32
C ILE A 118 12.22 -1.75 16.05
#